data_41375886b36a5176290c2f879f2bad93
#
_entry.id   41375886b36a5176290c2f879f2bad93
#
_cell.length_a   1.000
_cell.length_b   1.000
_cell.length_c   1.000
_cell.angle_alpha   90.00
_cell.angle_beta   90.00
_cell.angle_gamma   90.00
#
_symmetry.space_group_name_H-M   'P 1'
#
loop_
_entity.id
_entity.type
_entity.pdbx_description
1 polymer ?
#
loop_
_entity_poly.entity_id
_entity_poly.type
_entity_poly.pdbx_seq_one_letter_code
_entity_poly.pdbx_strand_id
1 'polypeptide(L)'
;MRASKGDGDHMVKAKRDDTDILFAPDVAAQVAQWLAHLGAERRMSPKTLEAYQRDVNQFLGFLAEHLGGAPTLKQLAKITPQDVRAFMAGRRASGIGGRSLMRNLAGARSFARFLERNSKGKVAALAAVRAPKISKSLPKPLAATAAKRMTETDLRAGEEREPWIFARDAAALALLYGSGLRISEALGLKRGDVPAPGAGDAITVLGKGGKSRMVPVLGKVLEAIAEYVLLCPFDLPANGPLFVGARGGPLSPRILQLTMARLRGGLGLPDSATPHALRHSFATHLLARGGDLRAIQELLGHSSLSTTQIYTEVDTARLIEVYRNTHPRA
;
A
#
# COMPACT_ATOMS: atom_id res chain seq x y z
N MET A 1 54.48 -37.42 -8.97
CA MET A 1 55.15 -36.10 -9.04
C MET A 1 54.07 -35.03 -9.10
N ARG A 2 54.05 -34.21 -8.05
CA ARG A 2 53.62 -32.80 -7.90
C ARG A 2 52.25 -32.41 -8.48
N ALA A 3 51.23 -32.09 -7.66
CA ALA A 3 51.00 -30.84 -6.91
C ALA A 3 50.49 -29.75 -7.87
N SER A 4 49.35 -29.07 -7.65
CA SER A 4 49.09 -28.08 -6.64
C SER A 4 47.68 -27.50 -6.88
N LYS A 5 46.87 -27.40 -5.87
CA LYS A 5 46.37 -26.18 -5.25
C LYS A 5 45.71 -25.13 -6.17
N GLY A 6 44.46 -24.87 -5.90
CA GLY A 6 43.70 -23.70 -6.28
C GLY A 6 42.47 -23.55 -5.37
N ASP A 7 42.73 -23.11 -4.13
CA ASP A 7 41.71 -22.61 -3.22
C ASP A 7 41.11 -21.34 -3.84
N GLY A 8 39.88 -21.43 -4.25
CA GLY A 8 39.02 -20.28 -4.63
C GLY A 8 38.14 -19.89 -3.43
N ASP A 9 38.69 -18.98 -2.64
CA ASP A 9 38.04 -18.29 -1.53
C ASP A 9 36.75 -17.60 -2.03
N HIS A 10 35.63 -18.29 -1.93
CA HIS A 10 34.31 -17.67 -2.05
C HIS A 10 34.03 -16.91 -0.75
N MET A 11 34.59 -15.72 -0.69
CA MET A 11 34.19 -14.68 0.27
C MET A 11 32.67 -14.44 0.17
N VAL A 12 31.95 -15.13 1.02
CA VAL A 12 30.55 -14.84 1.35
C VAL A 12 30.52 -13.41 1.85
N LYS A 13 30.13 -12.47 0.97
CA LYS A 13 29.73 -11.12 1.40
C LYS A 13 28.58 -11.26 2.38
N ALA A 14 28.90 -11.25 3.67
CA ALA A 14 27.94 -11.07 4.73
C ALA A 14 27.07 -9.84 4.36
N LYS A 15 25.75 -10.02 4.28
CA LYS A 15 24.81 -8.91 4.32
C LYS A 15 25.17 -8.10 5.57
N ARG A 16 25.80 -6.95 5.38
CA ARG A 16 25.88 -5.95 6.43
C ARG A 16 24.46 -5.64 6.84
N ASP A 17 24.14 -5.86 8.12
CA ASP A 17 22.92 -5.38 8.74
C ASP A 17 22.85 -3.87 8.49
N ASP A 18 21.75 -3.42 7.87
CA ASP A 18 21.46 -2.02 7.48
C ASP A 18 21.28 -1.08 8.69
N THR A 19 21.79 -1.47 9.85
CA THR A 19 21.80 -0.72 11.11
C THR A 19 23.14 -0.05 11.42
N ASP A 20 24.11 -0.07 10.49
CA ASP A 20 25.35 0.68 10.67
C ASP A 20 25.08 2.18 10.68
N ILE A 21 25.02 2.68 11.87
CA ILE A 21 25.04 4.03 12.46
C ILE A 21 25.23 5.15 11.41
N LEU A 22 24.13 5.52 10.75
CA LEU A 22 24.07 6.68 9.84
C LEU A 22 24.03 8.01 10.60
N PHE A 23 24.02 8.01 11.93
CA PHE A 23 23.88 9.19 12.79
C PHE A 23 24.44 8.92 14.18
N ALA A 24 24.80 9.98 14.93
CA ALA A 24 25.41 9.88 16.24
C ALA A 24 24.48 9.22 17.28
N PRO A 25 25.01 8.60 18.35
CA PRO A 25 24.21 7.88 19.35
C PRO A 25 23.13 8.72 20.01
N ASP A 26 23.34 10.04 20.20
CA ASP A 26 22.35 10.97 20.75
C ASP A 26 21.15 11.13 19.82
N VAL A 27 21.37 11.18 18.51
CA VAL A 27 20.30 11.23 17.49
C VAL A 27 19.61 9.87 17.39
N ALA A 28 20.35 8.76 17.40
CA ALA A 28 19.78 7.41 17.36
C ALA A 28 18.79 7.17 18.51
N ALA A 29 19.17 7.56 19.73
CA ALA A 29 18.30 7.46 20.89
C ALA A 29 17.01 8.28 20.73
N GLN A 30 17.09 9.48 20.15
CA GLN A 30 15.90 10.32 19.92
C GLN A 30 15.01 9.79 18.79
N VAL A 31 15.57 9.19 17.75
CA VAL A 31 14.78 8.50 16.68
C VAL A 31 13.99 7.34 17.28
N ALA A 32 14.62 6.51 18.12
CA ALA A 32 13.94 5.41 18.79
C ALA A 32 12.79 5.89 19.70
N GLN A 33 13.04 6.92 20.52
CA GLN A 33 12.01 7.52 21.39
C GLN A 33 10.87 8.14 20.59
N TRP A 34 11.17 8.81 19.48
CA TRP A 34 10.16 9.39 18.58
C TRP A 34 9.28 8.31 17.95
N LEU A 35 9.86 7.19 17.47
CA LEU A 35 9.09 6.08 16.93
C LEU A 35 8.20 5.43 17.99
N ALA A 36 8.70 5.24 19.21
CA ALA A 36 7.92 4.75 20.34
C ALA A 36 6.73 5.68 20.67
N HIS A 37 6.96 6.99 20.73
CA HIS A 37 5.90 8.01 20.91
C HIS A 37 4.85 7.94 19.80
N LEU A 38 5.27 7.84 18.52
CA LEU A 38 4.33 7.72 17.41
C LEU A 38 3.50 6.43 17.47
N GLY A 39 4.09 5.33 17.91
CA GLY A 39 3.41 4.05 18.08
C GLY A 39 2.43 4.04 19.26
N ALA A 40 2.91 4.41 20.44
CA ALA A 40 2.16 4.32 21.69
C ALA A 40 1.11 5.43 21.84
N GLU A 41 1.52 6.69 21.70
CA GLU A 41 0.64 7.83 21.98
C GLU A 41 -0.17 8.26 20.76
N ARG A 42 0.44 8.24 19.57
CA ARG A 42 -0.26 8.62 18.32
C ARG A 42 -0.95 7.45 17.63
N ARG A 43 -0.79 6.23 18.15
CA ARG A 43 -1.41 4.98 17.65
C ARG A 43 -1.26 4.82 16.13
N MET A 44 -0.09 5.19 15.61
CA MET A 44 0.18 5.04 14.18
C MET A 44 0.35 3.56 13.79
N SER A 45 -0.10 3.21 12.59
CA SER A 45 0.04 1.83 12.11
C SER A 45 1.52 1.45 11.91
N PRO A 46 1.89 0.16 12.05
CA PRO A 46 3.27 -0.31 11.83
C PRO A 46 3.84 0.16 10.48
N LYS A 47 3.06 0.07 9.40
CA LYS A 47 3.46 0.55 8.07
C LYS A 47 3.73 2.06 8.00
N THR A 48 3.02 2.84 8.82
CA THR A 48 3.27 4.29 8.92
C THR A 48 4.56 4.56 9.66
N LEU A 49 4.84 3.81 10.74
CA LEU A 49 6.08 3.90 11.50
C LEU A 49 7.29 3.53 10.63
N GLU A 50 7.23 2.41 9.91
CA GLU A 50 8.26 2.00 8.94
C GLU A 50 8.53 3.08 7.88
N ALA A 51 7.46 3.68 7.33
CA ALA A 51 7.60 4.73 6.34
C ALA A 51 8.27 5.98 6.93
N TYR A 52 7.89 6.40 8.13
CA TYR A 52 8.46 7.55 8.81
C TYR A 52 9.91 7.31 9.23
N GLN A 53 10.22 6.13 9.76
CA GLN A 53 11.58 5.72 10.08
C GLN A 53 12.49 5.78 8.85
N ARG A 54 12.05 5.16 7.74
CA ARG A 54 12.78 5.20 6.48
C ARG A 54 12.98 6.63 5.97
N ASP A 55 11.95 7.48 6.04
CA ASP A 55 12.02 8.86 5.57
C ASP A 55 13.02 9.68 6.40
N VAL A 56 13.06 9.50 7.73
CA VAL A 56 14.02 10.17 8.62
C VAL A 56 15.41 9.61 8.44
N ASN A 57 15.58 8.27 8.32
CA ASN A 57 16.88 7.67 8.07
C ASN A 57 17.49 8.17 6.75
N GLN A 58 16.69 8.34 5.70
CA GLN A 58 17.15 8.91 4.42
C GLN A 58 17.58 10.36 4.56
N PHE A 59 16.91 11.15 5.38
CA PHE A 59 17.28 12.52 5.64
C PHE A 59 18.59 12.63 6.46
N LEU A 60 18.69 11.82 7.52
CA LEU A 60 19.88 11.79 8.37
C LEU A 60 21.10 11.21 7.65
N GLY A 61 20.90 10.18 6.80
CA GLY A 61 21.95 9.63 5.95
C GLY A 61 22.49 10.65 4.96
N PHE A 62 21.62 11.40 4.29
CA PHE A 62 22.04 12.53 3.45
C PHE A 62 22.87 13.56 4.24
N LEU A 63 22.41 13.91 5.45
CA LEU A 63 23.14 14.87 6.29
C LEU A 63 24.52 14.33 6.71
N ALA A 64 24.63 13.02 6.98
CA ALA A 64 25.91 12.40 7.31
C ALA A 64 26.93 12.54 6.16
N GLU A 65 26.51 12.30 4.93
CA GLU A 65 27.33 12.49 3.73
C GLU A 65 27.64 13.99 3.51
N HIS A 66 26.65 14.85 3.64
CA HIS A 66 26.74 16.28 3.35
C HIS A 66 27.59 17.05 4.38
N LEU A 67 27.58 16.62 5.65
CA LEU A 67 28.34 17.24 6.73
C LEU A 67 29.68 16.55 7.00
N GLY A 68 30.00 15.47 6.30
CA GLY A 68 31.24 14.71 6.43
C GLY A 68 31.30 13.84 7.69
N GLY A 69 30.16 13.44 8.25
CA GLY A 69 30.09 12.54 9.40
C GLY A 69 28.68 12.44 10.02
N ALA A 70 28.49 11.46 10.90
CA ALA A 70 27.21 11.21 11.56
C ALA A 70 26.73 12.45 12.36
N PRO A 71 25.58 13.05 12.01
CA PRO A 71 25.12 14.28 12.66
C PRO A 71 24.71 14.05 14.12
N THR A 72 25.17 14.93 15.01
CA THR A 72 24.72 15.04 16.40
C THR A 72 23.48 15.94 16.53
N LEU A 73 22.77 15.91 17.67
CA LEU A 73 21.65 16.83 17.94
C LEU A 73 22.06 18.30 17.81
N LYS A 74 23.27 18.64 18.24
CA LYS A 74 23.82 19.99 18.14
C LYS A 74 24.03 20.42 16.68
N GLN A 75 24.48 19.52 15.82
CA GLN A 75 24.62 19.76 14.38
C GLN A 75 23.26 19.84 13.67
N LEU A 76 22.30 18.98 14.04
CA LEU A 76 20.93 19.07 13.52
C LEU A 76 20.27 20.41 13.81
N ALA A 77 20.51 21.00 14.99
CA ALA A 77 19.99 22.32 15.31
C ALA A 77 20.59 23.44 14.46
N LYS A 78 21.78 23.23 13.86
CA LYS A 78 22.52 24.21 13.09
C LYS A 78 22.34 24.08 11.58
N ILE A 79 21.69 23.02 11.08
CA ILE A 79 21.45 22.89 9.64
C ILE A 79 20.66 24.09 9.10
N THR A 80 20.91 24.42 7.85
CA THR A 80 20.34 25.58 7.17
C THR A 80 19.18 25.17 6.25
N PRO A 81 18.33 26.10 5.84
CA PRO A 81 17.34 25.83 4.79
C PRO A 81 17.98 25.40 3.46
N GLN A 82 19.25 25.72 3.23
CA GLN A 82 20.00 25.29 2.05
C GLN A 82 20.29 23.79 2.09
N ASP A 83 20.69 23.25 3.24
CA ASP A 83 20.92 21.81 3.42
C ASP A 83 19.65 20.99 3.18
N VAL A 84 18.52 21.47 3.67
CA VAL A 84 17.22 20.84 3.42
C VAL A 84 16.85 20.89 1.94
N ARG A 85 17.13 22.00 1.24
CA ARG A 85 16.92 22.10 -0.21
C ARG A 85 17.86 21.19 -0.99
N ALA A 86 19.11 21.05 -0.57
CA ALA A 86 20.10 20.13 -1.16
C ALA A 86 19.62 18.67 -1.03
N PHE A 87 19.12 18.26 0.15
CA PHE A 87 18.46 16.96 0.33
C PHE A 87 17.33 16.74 -0.68
N MET A 88 16.42 17.71 -0.79
CA MET A 88 15.28 17.60 -1.72
C MET A 88 15.72 17.53 -3.18
N ALA A 89 16.77 18.27 -3.55
CA ALA A 89 17.34 18.25 -4.90
C ALA A 89 17.99 16.90 -5.22
N GLY A 90 18.81 16.36 -4.31
CA GLY A 90 19.40 15.03 -4.44
C GLY A 90 18.36 13.92 -4.59
N ARG A 91 17.29 13.98 -3.80
CA ARG A 91 16.17 13.01 -3.92
C ARG A 91 15.45 13.12 -5.27
N ARG A 92 15.29 14.34 -5.81
CA ARG A 92 14.71 14.51 -7.16
C ARG A 92 15.63 13.96 -8.24
N ALA A 93 16.93 14.21 -8.15
CA ALA A 93 17.91 13.66 -9.08
C ALA A 93 17.90 12.12 -9.10
N SER A 94 17.60 11.49 -7.95
CA SER A 94 17.37 10.03 -7.84
C SER A 94 16.01 9.55 -8.36
N GLY A 95 15.25 10.39 -9.06
CA GLY A 95 13.95 10.02 -9.65
C GLY A 95 12.77 10.03 -8.67
N ILE A 96 12.91 10.56 -7.45
CA ILE A 96 11.85 10.60 -6.46
C ILE A 96 10.81 11.66 -6.80
N GLY A 97 9.56 11.23 -6.99
CA GLY A 97 8.44 12.10 -7.32
C GLY A 97 8.04 13.05 -6.16
N GLY A 98 7.36 14.16 -6.50
CA GLY A 98 6.99 15.22 -5.56
C GLY A 98 6.18 14.76 -4.34
N ARG A 99 5.28 13.76 -4.49
CA ARG A 99 4.51 13.18 -3.36
C ARG A 99 5.42 12.50 -2.33
N SER A 100 6.41 11.75 -2.80
CA SER A 100 7.38 11.09 -1.92
C SER A 100 8.29 12.10 -1.24
N LEU A 101 8.70 13.17 -1.93
CA LEU A 101 9.45 14.29 -1.33
C LEU A 101 8.64 14.99 -0.23
N MET A 102 7.35 15.22 -0.44
CA MET A 102 6.47 15.79 0.59
C MET A 102 6.40 14.89 1.82
N ARG A 103 6.31 13.56 1.63
CA ARG A 103 6.29 12.60 2.73
C ARG A 103 7.62 12.60 3.48
N ASN A 104 8.76 12.56 2.77
CA ASN A 104 10.09 12.66 3.39
C ASN A 104 10.19 13.92 4.27
N LEU A 105 9.78 15.07 3.73
CA LEU A 105 9.81 16.32 4.49
C LEU A 105 8.84 16.31 5.69
N ALA A 106 7.68 15.66 5.56
CA ALA A 106 6.72 15.51 6.65
C ALA A 106 7.27 14.63 7.78
N GLY A 107 7.97 13.53 7.46
CA GLY A 107 8.66 12.67 8.42
C GLY A 107 9.75 13.44 9.17
N ALA A 108 10.66 14.11 8.45
CA ALA A 108 11.71 14.92 9.04
C ALA A 108 11.17 16.04 9.95
N ARG A 109 10.10 16.71 9.52
CA ARG A 109 9.40 17.72 10.35
C ARG A 109 8.74 17.14 11.57
N SER A 110 8.19 15.92 11.47
CA SER A 110 7.59 15.25 12.62
C SER A 110 8.64 14.95 13.68
N PHE A 111 9.80 14.47 13.26
CA PHE A 111 10.95 14.23 14.14
C PHE A 111 11.47 15.55 14.76
N ALA A 112 11.66 16.60 13.96
CA ALA A 112 12.10 17.91 14.45
C ALA A 112 11.16 18.49 15.52
N ARG A 113 9.84 18.38 15.32
CA ARG A 113 8.84 18.80 16.32
C ARG A 113 8.90 17.96 17.60
N PHE A 114 9.23 16.68 17.50
CA PHE A 114 9.44 15.83 18.65
C PHE A 114 10.66 16.29 19.44
N LEU A 115 11.79 16.58 18.78
CA LEU A 115 12.99 17.12 19.45
C LEU A 115 12.70 18.45 20.16
N GLU A 116 11.99 19.38 19.51
CA GLU A 116 11.64 20.68 20.07
C GLU A 116 10.75 20.54 21.34
N ARG A 117 9.71 19.68 21.29
CA ARG A 117 8.83 19.42 22.44
C ARG A 117 9.56 18.80 23.63
N ASN A 118 10.58 17.98 23.39
CA ASN A 118 11.36 17.32 24.43
C ASN A 118 12.61 18.11 24.83
N SER A 119 12.71 19.39 24.45
CA SER A 119 13.84 20.26 24.79
C SER A 119 15.20 19.73 24.30
N LYS A 120 15.21 18.95 23.21
CA LYS A 120 16.42 18.36 22.60
C LYS A 120 17.02 19.21 21.49
N GLY A 121 16.43 20.38 21.21
CA GLY A 121 16.85 21.32 20.20
C GLY A 121 15.76 21.65 19.17
N LYS A 122 15.95 22.75 18.46
CA LYS A 122 15.03 23.21 17.41
C LYS A 122 15.71 23.14 16.06
N VAL A 123 15.10 22.42 15.12
CA VAL A 123 15.59 22.32 13.73
C VAL A 123 14.80 23.29 12.85
N ALA A 124 15.09 24.58 12.99
CA ALA A 124 14.34 25.67 12.36
C ALA A 124 14.33 25.59 10.82
N ALA A 125 15.41 25.07 10.22
CA ALA A 125 15.55 24.91 8.78
C ALA A 125 14.43 24.12 8.12
N LEU A 126 13.92 23.06 8.80
CA LEU A 126 12.83 22.22 8.27
C LEU A 126 11.50 22.97 8.22
N ALA A 127 11.27 23.92 9.09
CA ALA A 127 10.08 24.78 9.06
C ALA A 127 10.17 25.84 7.94
N ALA A 128 11.37 26.37 7.67
CA ALA A 128 11.59 27.43 6.71
C ALA A 128 11.48 27.00 5.23
N VAL A 129 11.63 25.71 4.91
CA VAL A 129 11.55 25.22 3.53
C VAL A 129 10.11 24.92 3.15
N ARG A 130 9.62 25.44 2.04
CA ARG A 130 8.28 25.12 1.53
C ARG A 130 8.26 23.73 0.90
N ALA A 131 7.18 22.97 1.15
CA ALA A 131 6.95 21.72 0.46
C ALA A 131 6.74 21.93 -1.05
N PRO A 132 7.13 20.96 -1.91
CA PRO A 132 6.87 21.05 -3.34
C PRO A 132 5.37 21.23 -3.62
N LYS A 133 5.03 22.14 -4.53
CA LYS A 133 3.66 22.21 -5.05
C LYS A 133 3.45 20.97 -5.93
N ILE A 134 2.45 20.17 -5.59
CA ILE A 134 2.01 19.06 -6.43
C ILE A 134 0.71 19.50 -7.08
N SER A 135 0.66 19.41 -8.41
CA SER A 135 -0.62 19.54 -9.10
C SER A 135 -1.56 18.43 -8.60
N LYS A 136 -2.72 18.83 -8.08
CA LYS A 136 -3.79 17.89 -7.71
C LYS A 136 -4.39 17.32 -9.00
N SER A 137 -3.72 16.40 -9.67
CA SER A 137 -4.39 15.58 -10.65
C SER A 137 -5.28 14.59 -9.91
N LEU A 138 -6.58 14.77 -9.98
CA LEU A 138 -7.51 13.71 -9.58
C LEU A 138 -7.20 12.50 -10.47
N PRO A 139 -7.00 11.30 -9.89
CA PRO A 139 -6.88 10.10 -10.69
C PRO A 139 -8.11 9.99 -11.58
N LYS A 140 -7.93 9.97 -12.90
CA LYS A 140 -9.05 9.72 -13.82
C LYS A 140 -9.49 8.28 -13.59
N PRO A 141 -10.79 8.02 -13.40
CA PRO A 141 -11.30 6.65 -13.32
C PRO A 141 -11.02 5.95 -14.66
N LEU A 142 -10.78 4.65 -14.62
CA LEU A 142 -10.68 3.83 -15.82
C LEU A 142 -12.06 3.74 -16.47
N ALA A 143 -12.12 3.66 -17.78
CA ALA A 143 -13.36 3.32 -18.48
C ALA A 143 -13.88 1.95 -17.99
N ALA A 144 -15.20 1.76 -17.91
CA ALA A 144 -15.79 0.53 -17.39
C ALA A 144 -15.34 -0.70 -18.17
N THR A 145 -15.19 -0.60 -19.50
CA THR A 145 -14.65 -1.64 -20.37
C THR A 145 -13.20 -2.00 -20.03
N ALA A 146 -12.35 -1.00 -19.80
CA ALA A 146 -10.95 -1.21 -19.42
C ALA A 146 -10.83 -1.85 -18.04
N ALA A 147 -11.60 -1.36 -17.05
CA ALA A 147 -11.64 -1.92 -15.71
C ALA A 147 -12.12 -3.39 -15.72
N LYS A 148 -13.13 -3.71 -16.53
CA LYS A 148 -13.63 -5.07 -16.73
C LYS A 148 -12.56 -5.96 -17.36
N ARG A 149 -11.95 -5.55 -18.47
CA ARG A 149 -10.89 -6.30 -19.14
C ARG A 149 -9.70 -6.62 -18.22
N MET A 150 -9.31 -5.73 -17.33
CA MET A 150 -8.24 -5.99 -16.36
C MET A 150 -8.55 -7.12 -15.37
N THR A 151 -9.80 -7.54 -15.25
CA THR A 151 -10.24 -8.64 -14.38
C THR A 151 -10.51 -9.95 -15.14
N GLU A 152 -10.26 -10.00 -16.44
CA GLU A 152 -10.45 -11.16 -17.30
C GLU A 152 -9.14 -11.97 -17.41
N THR A 153 -9.25 -13.31 -17.44
CA THR A 153 -8.09 -14.22 -17.47
C THR A 153 -7.50 -14.35 -18.87
N ASP A 154 -8.33 -14.27 -19.90
CA ASP A 154 -7.99 -14.46 -21.32
C ASP A 154 -6.99 -13.44 -21.88
N LEU A 155 -6.92 -12.24 -21.31
CA LEU A 155 -5.91 -11.23 -21.69
C LEU A 155 -4.46 -11.63 -21.38
N ARG A 156 -4.26 -12.77 -20.75
CA ARG A 156 -2.96 -13.31 -20.33
C ARG A 156 -2.57 -14.54 -21.15
N ALA A 157 -3.37 -14.87 -22.15
CA ALA A 157 -3.06 -15.93 -23.09
C ALA A 157 -1.70 -15.64 -23.77
N GLY A 158 -0.76 -16.59 -23.67
CA GLY A 158 0.61 -16.45 -24.20
C GLY A 158 1.68 -16.04 -23.16
N GLU A 159 1.32 -15.74 -21.91
CA GLU A 159 2.32 -15.66 -20.82
C GLU A 159 2.67 -17.08 -20.32
N GLU A 160 3.97 -17.38 -20.19
CA GLU A 160 4.46 -18.64 -19.60
C GLU A 160 4.29 -18.62 -18.08
N ARG A 161 3.05 -18.85 -17.60
CA ARG A 161 2.73 -18.97 -16.18
C ARG A 161 1.68 -20.05 -15.96
N GLU A 162 1.72 -20.61 -14.75
CA GLU A 162 0.71 -21.57 -14.30
C GLU A 162 -0.70 -20.97 -14.36
N PRO A 163 -1.72 -21.70 -14.88
CA PRO A 163 -3.09 -21.21 -15.04
C PRO A 163 -3.70 -20.67 -13.73
N TRP A 164 -3.39 -21.29 -12.61
CA TRP A 164 -3.88 -20.85 -11.30
C TRP A 164 -3.39 -19.44 -10.89
N ILE A 165 -2.21 -19.02 -11.37
CA ILE A 165 -1.67 -17.67 -11.11
C ILE A 165 -2.51 -16.62 -11.84
N PHE A 166 -2.98 -16.93 -13.06
CA PHE A 166 -3.87 -16.05 -13.82
C PHE A 166 -5.24 -15.94 -13.14
N ALA A 167 -5.83 -17.07 -12.75
CA ALA A 167 -7.09 -17.11 -12.04
C ALA A 167 -7.00 -16.35 -10.69
N ARG A 168 -5.90 -16.53 -9.94
CA ARG A 168 -5.63 -15.77 -8.73
C ARG A 168 -5.62 -14.27 -8.95
N ASP A 169 -4.83 -13.83 -9.92
CA ASP A 169 -4.65 -12.41 -10.22
C ASP A 169 -5.96 -11.78 -10.71
N ALA A 170 -6.73 -12.52 -11.54
CA ALA A 170 -8.05 -12.10 -11.99
C ALA A 170 -9.05 -11.98 -10.82
N ALA A 171 -9.13 -12.97 -9.95
CA ALA A 171 -9.98 -12.96 -8.77
C ALA A 171 -9.63 -11.80 -7.82
N ALA A 172 -8.34 -11.57 -7.56
CA ALA A 172 -7.90 -10.46 -6.72
C ALA A 172 -8.25 -9.09 -7.34
N LEU A 173 -8.04 -8.91 -8.65
CA LEU A 173 -8.42 -7.67 -9.35
C LEU A 173 -9.94 -7.50 -9.43
N ALA A 174 -10.69 -8.60 -9.58
CA ALA A 174 -12.15 -8.60 -9.56
C ALA A 174 -12.70 -8.10 -8.21
N LEU A 175 -12.09 -8.47 -7.08
CA LEU A 175 -12.44 -7.93 -5.77
C LEU A 175 -12.16 -6.41 -5.65
N LEU A 176 -11.07 -5.92 -6.22
CA LEU A 176 -10.74 -4.49 -6.19
C LEU A 176 -11.76 -3.65 -6.98
N TYR A 177 -12.18 -4.15 -8.15
CA TYR A 177 -13.13 -3.46 -9.01
C TYR A 177 -14.58 -3.80 -8.68
N GLY A 178 -14.87 -5.09 -8.42
CA GLY A 178 -16.22 -5.57 -8.17
C GLY A 178 -16.77 -5.21 -6.79
N SER A 179 -15.92 -5.11 -5.77
CA SER A 179 -16.34 -4.82 -4.39
C SER A 179 -15.65 -3.58 -3.80
N GLY A 180 -14.86 -2.89 -4.59
CA GLY A 180 -14.19 -1.66 -4.19
C GLY A 180 -13.22 -1.82 -3.03
N LEU A 181 -12.63 -3.00 -2.81
CA LEU A 181 -11.71 -3.24 -1.71
C LEU A 181 -10.37 -2.51 -1.90
N ARG A 182 -9.72 -2.14 -0.79
CA ARG A 182 -8.29 -1.78 -0.83
C ARG A 182 -7.47 -3.05 -1.08
N ILE A 183 -6.34 -2.91 -1.76
CA ILE A 183 -5.45 -4.06 -2.01
C ILE A 183 -5.09 -4.82 -0.72
N SER A 184 -4.86 -4.11 0.39
CA SER A 184 -4.58 -4.74 1.69
C SER A 184 -5.78 -5.44 2.30
N GLU A 185 -7.00 -4.98 2.04
CA GLU A 185 -8.24 -5.62 2.47
C GLU A 185 -8.47 -6.90 1.66
N ALA A 186 -8.37 -6.83 0.34
CA ALA A 186 -8.52 -8.00 -0.54
C ALA A 186 -7.48 -9.10 -0.24
N LEU A 187 -6.20 -8.73 -0.11
CA LEU A 187 -5.13 -9.69 0.18
C LEU A 187 -5.06 -10.13 1.65
N GLY A 188 -5.80 -9.48 2.54
CA GLY A 188 -5.95 -9.86 3.94
C GLY A 188 -7.11 -10.80 4.22
N LEU A 189 -7.94 -11.13 3.20
CA LEU A 189 -9.04 -12.09 3.35
C LEU A 189 -8.50 -13.48 3.62
N LYS A 190 -9.19 -14.19 4.51
CA LYS A 190 -8.99 -15.62 4.72
C LYS A 190 -9.90 -16.42 3.79
N ARG A 191 -9.54 -17.67 3.53
CA ARG A 191 -10.37 -18.54 2.68
C ARG A 191 -11.81 -18.70 3.23
N GLY A 192 -11.95 -18.77 4.54
CA GLY A 192 -13.27 -18.90 5.21
C GLY A 192 -14.08 -17.62 5.27
N ASP A 193 -13.51 -16.45 4.97
CA ASP A 193 -14.24 -15.18 4.94
C ASP A 193 -15.11 -15.03 3.67
N VAL A 194 -14.89 -15.88 2.65
CA VAL A 194 -15.56 -15.79 1.36
C VAL A 194 -16.49 -16.96 1.14
N PRO A 195 -17.80 -16.69 0.96
CA PRO A 195 -18.79 -17.73 0.70
C PRO A 195 -18.55 -18.43 -0.65
N ALA A 196 -19.04 -19.65 -0.78
CA ALA A 196 -19.11 -20.30 -2.09
C ALA A 196 -20.10 -19.55 -3.00
N PRO A 197 -19.99 -19.67 -4.35
CA PRO A 197 -20.98 -19.13 -5.26
C PRO A 197 -22.39 -19.64 -4.93
N GLY A 198 -23.34 -18.72 -4.80
CA GLY A 198 -24.71 -19.02 -4.42
C GLY A 198 -24.98 -19.21 -2.91
N ALA A 199 -23.94 -19.27 -2.07
CA ALA A 199 -24.10 -19.43 -0.62
C ALA A 199 -24.16 -18.09 0.15
N GLY A 200 -23.95 -16.97 -0.54
CA GLY A 200 -24.00 -15.63 0.02
C GLY A 200 -23.51 -14.60 -0.98
N ASP A 201 -23.71 -13.32 -0.67
CA ASP A 201 -23.40 -12.19 -1.53
C ASP A 201 -22.65 -11.06 -0.81
N ALA A 202 -22.11 -11.35 0.36
CA ALA A 202 -21.35 -10.40 1.17
C ALA A 202 -20.15 -11.06 1.85
N ILE A 203 -19.11 -10.28 2.08
CA ILE A 203 -17.90 -10.64 2.83
C ILE A 203 -17.64 -9.64 3.94
N THR A 204 -17.07 -10.10 5.04
CA THR A 204 -16.60 -9.21 6.10
C THR A 204 -15.13 -8.87 5.89
N VAL A 205 -14.82 -7.58 5.82
CA VAL A 205 -13.44 -7.09 5.65
C VAL A 205 -12.98 -6.29 6.86
N LEU A 206 -11.72 -6.49 7.24
CA LEU A 206 -11.09 -5.76 8.32
C LEU A 206 -10.45 -4.49 7.77
N GLY A 207 -10.97 -3.34 8.14
CA GLY A 207 -10.49 -2.03 7.73
C GLY A 207 -9.40 -1.46 8.63
N LYS A 208 -9.03 -0.22 8.36
CA LYS A 208 -8.04 0.52 9.16
C LYS A 208 -8.52 0.68 10.62
N GLY A 209 -7.64 0.36 11.56
CA GLY A 209 -7.93 0.47 12.99
C GLY A 209 -8.75 -0.69 13.57
N GLY A 210 -8.77 -1.84 12.90
CA GLY A 210 -9.45 -3.04 13.41
C GLY A 210 -10.97 -3.02 13.24
N LYS A 211 -11.56 -2.03 12.57
CA LYS A 211 -12.99 -1.98 12.31
C LYS A 211 -13.36 -2.92 11.18
N SER A 212 -14.31 -3.82 11.41
CA SER A 212 -14.91 -4.67 10.39
C SER A 212 -16.08 -3.97 9.70
N ARG A 213 -16.31 -4.32 8.43
CA ARG A 213 -17.51 -3.95 7.68
C ARG A 213 -17.92 -5.06 6.73
N MET A 214 -19.19 -5.18 6.47
CA MET A 214 -19.70 -6.03 5.39
C MET A 214 -19.57 -5.31 4.05
N VAL A 215 -19.22 -6.08 3.02
CA VAL A 215 -19.06 -5.57 1.65
C VAL A 215 -19.77 -6.55 0.72
N PRO A 216 -20.70 -6.08 -0.12
CA PRO A 216 -21.35 -6.94 -1.10
C PRO A 216 -20.36 -7.42 -2.15
N VAL A 217 -20.57 -8.63 -2.63
CA VAL A 217 -19.75 -9.27 -3.65
C VAL A 217 -20.65 -9.83 -4.76
N LEU A 218 -20.36 -9.48 -6.00
CA LEU A 218 -21.08 -10.03 -7.16
C LEU A 218 -20.83 -11.53 -7.32
N GLY A 219 -21.83 -12.27 -7.82
CA GLY A 219 -21.69 -13.69 -8.14
C GLY A 219 -20.49 -14.00 -9.03
N LYS A 220 -20.26 -13.20 -10.07
CA LYS A 220 -19.09 -13.32 -10.97
C LYS A 220 -17.74 -13.15 -10.27
N VAL A 221 -17.67 -12.40 -9.17
CA VAL A 221 -16.44 -12.27 -8.37
C VAL A 221 -16.23 -13.54 -7.55
N LEU A 222 -17.32 -14.09 -6.97
CA LEU A 222 -17.28 -15.36 -6.25
C LEU A 222 -16.92 -16.53 -7.18
N GLU A 223 -17.44 -16.56 -8.41
CA GLU A 223 -17.07 -17.54 -9.44
C GLU A 223 -15.58 -17.48 -9.78
N ALA A 224 -15.02 -16.26 -10.01
CA ALA A 224 -13.59 -16.08 -10.26
C ALA A 224 -12.73 -16.54 -9.07
N ILE A 225 -13.20 -16.32 -7.84
CA ILE A 225 -12.50 -16.82 -6.64
C ILE A 225 -12.59 -18.35 -6.57
N ALA A 226 -13.75 -18.95 -6.87
CA ALA A 226 -13.92 -20.39 -6.88
C ALA A 226 -13.03 -21.06 -7.95
N GLU A 227 -12.94 -20.48 -9.14
CA GLU A 227 -12.02 -20.94 -10.20
C GLU A 227 -10.58 -20.91 -9.71
N TYR A 228 -10.14 -19.82 -9.10
CA TYR A 228 -8.81 -19.73 -8.51
C TYR A 228 -8.56 -20.81 -7.47
N VAL A 229 -9.51 -21.00 -6.54
CA VAL A 229 -9.38 -22.00 -5.47
C VAL A 229 -9.30 -23.41 -6.04
N LEU A 230 -10.06 -23.71 -7.10
CA LEU A 230 -10.05 -25.00 -7.77
C LEU A 230 -8.71 -25.29 -8.45
N LEU A 231 -8.12 -24.28 -9.08
CA LEU A 231 -6.87 -24.42 -9.85
C LEU A 231 -5.62 -24.33 -8.96
N CYS A 232 -5.74 -23.79 -7.74
CA CYS A 232 -4.60 -23.55 -6.84
C CYS A 232 -3.97 -24.86 -6.37
N PRO A 233 -2.65 -25.07 -6.58
CA PRO A 233 -1.97 -26.31 -6.19
C PRO A 233 -1.69 -26.39 -4.69
N PHE A 234 -1.92 -25.31 -3.95
CA PHE A 234 -1.68 -25.24 -2.50
C PHE A 234 -2.97 -25.49 -1.72
N ASP A 235 -2.85 -26.13 -0.56
CA ASP A 235 -3.94 -26.18 0.40
C ASP A 235 -4.27 -24.78 0.91
N LEU A 236 -5.57 -24.44 0.91
CA LEU A 236 -6.09 -23.15 1.35
C LEU A 236 -7.04 -23.37 2.54
N PRO A 237 -6.50 -23.54 3.76
CA PRO A 237 -7.34 -23.78 4.95
C PRO A 237 -8.21 -22.57 5.25
N ALA A 238 -9.38 -22.80 5.86
CA ALA A 238 -10.38 -21.76 6.12
C ALA A 238 -9.81 -20.55 6.90
N ASN A 239 -8.91 -20.78 7.83
CA ASN A 239 -8.24 -19.72 8.61
C ASN A 239 -6.96 -19.17 7.96
N GLY A 240 -6.52 -19.74 6.84
CA GLY A 240 -5.36 -19.31 6.06
C GLY A 240 -5.69 -18.18 5.08
N PRO A 241 -4.65 -17.61 4.42
CA PRO A 241 -4.84 -16.55 3.42
C PRO A 241 -5.60 -17.08 2.22
N LEU A 242 -6.57 -16.30 1.72
CA LEU A 242 -7.28 -16.63 0.49
C LEU A 242 -6.32 -16.63 -0.71
N PHE A 243 -5.50 -15.59 -0.83
CA PHE A 243 -4.57 -15.43 -1.96
C PHE A 243 -3.14 -15.77 -1.56
N VAL A 244 -2.54 -16.70 -2.29
CA VAL A 244 -1.16 -17.16 -2.06
C VAL A 244 -0.22 -16.79 -3.21
N GLY A 245 1.05 -16.62 -2.88
CA GLY A 245 2.13 -16.42 -3.84
C GLY A 245 2.60 -17.74 -4.45
N ALA A 246 3.49 -17.68 -5.45
CA ALA A 246 4.02 -18.85 -6.15
C ALA A 246 4.73 -19.89 -5.27
N ARG A 247 5.02 -19.57 -4.01
CA ARG A 247 5.64 -20.45 -3.01
C ARG A 247 4.68 -20.84 -1.87
N GLY A 248 3.37 -20.63 -2.03
CA GLY A 248 2.33 -21.00 -1.05
C GLY A 248 2.15 -20.02 0.12
N GLY A 249 3.03 -19.06 0.33
CA GLY A 249 2.86 -18.03 1.36
C GLY A 249 1.88 -16.92 0.94
N PRO A 250 1.46 -16.01 1.85
CA PRO A 250 0.53 -14.92 1.52
C PRO A 250 0.97 -14.10 0.32
N LEU A 251 0.04 -13.74 -0.56
CA LEU A 251 0.32 -12.94 -1.76
C LEU A 251 0.76 -11.53 -1.39
N SER A 252 1.96 -11.14 -1.85
CA SER A 252 2.46 -9.78 -1.64
C SER A 252 1.71 -8.77 -2.51
N PRO A 253 1.30 -7.61 -1.95
CA PRO A 253 0.71 -6.51 -2.73
C PRO A 253 1.57 -6.07 -3.92
N ARG A 254 2.88 -6.19 -3.80
CA ARG A 254 3.83 -5.84 -4.89
C ARG A 254 3.63 -6.70 -6.12
N ILE A 255 3.35 -8.01 -5.94
CA ILE A 255 3.11 -8.93 -7.06
C ILE A 255 1.87 -8.48 -7.83
N LEU A 256 0.74 -8.21 -7.15
CA LEU A 256 -0.48 -7.75 -7.81
C LEU A 256 -0.30 -6.38 -8.49
N GLN A 257 0.49 -5.48 -7.91
CA GLN A 257 0.86 -4.20 -8.53
C GLN A 257 1.67 -4.41 -9.81
N LEU A 258 2.61 -5.36 -9.83
CA LEU A 258 3.39 -5.70 -11.02
C LEU A 258 2.52 -6.36 -12.11
N THR A 259 1.63 -7.27 -11.73
CA THR A 259 0.63 -7.85 -12.66
C THR A 259 -0.19 -6.74 -13.31
N MET A 260 -0.71 -5.80 -12.53
CA MET A 260 -1.49 -4.70 -13.06
C MET A 260 -0.65 -3.76 -13.96
N ALA A 261 0.64 -3.55 -13.63
CA ALA A 261 1.54 -2.76 -14.47
C ALA A 261 1.78 -3.41 -15.86
N ARG A 262 1.82 -4.75 -15.93
CA ARG A 262 1.91 -5.47 -17.20
C ARG A 262 0.61 -5.39 -18.00
N LEU A 263 -0.52 -5.67 -17.35
CA LEU A 263 -1.84 -5.59 -17.98
C LEU A 263 -2.12 -4.22 -18.59
N ARG A 264 -1.78 -3.14 -17.89
CA ARG A 264 -1.97 -1.80 -18.45
C ARG A 264 -1.12 -1.53 -19.68
N GLY A 265 0.10 -2.09 -19.75
CA GLY A 265 0.94 -2.02 -20.95
C GLY A 265 0.29 -2.70 -22.14
N GLY A 266 -0.20 -3.94 -21.97
CA GLY A 266 -0.90 -4.70 -23.01
C GLY A 266 -2.25 -4.08 -23.44
N LEU A 267 -2.90 -3.31 -22.54
CA LEU A 267 -4.17 -2.64 -22.81
C LEU A 267 -4.02 -1.16 -23.25
N GLY A 268 -2.79 -0.65 -23.38
CA GLY A 268 -2.55 0.75 -23.72
C GLY A 268 -3.06 1.74 -22.65
N LEU A 269 -3.16 1.34 -21.38
CA LEU A 269 -3.66 2.17 -20.31
C LEU A 269 -2.56 3.03 -19.67
N PRO A 270 -2.91 4.21 -19.14
CA PRO A 270 -1.94 5.12 -18.54
C PRO A 270 -1.34 4.55 -17.25
N ASP A 271 -0.18 5.08 -16.84
CA ASP A 271 0.50 4.71 -15.59
C ASP A 271 -0.33 4.93 -14.32
N SER A 272 -1.34 5.77 -14.40
CA SER A 272 -2.31 5.98 -13.32
C SER A 272 -3.26 4.80 -13.10
N ALA A 273 -3.32 3.81 -14.03
CA ALA A 273 -4.08 2.57 -13.87
C ALA A 273 -3.41 1.68 -12.81
N THR A 274 -3.79 1.85 -11.56
CA THR A 274 -3.26 1.20 -10.37
C THR A 274 -4.38 0.47 -9.62
N PRO A 275 -4.09 -0.43 -8.67
CA PRO A 275 -5.11 -1.03 -7.81
C PRO A 275 -6.03 0.00 -7.14
N HIS A 276 -5.47 1.17 -6.78
CA HIS A 276 -6.28 2.28 -6.23
C HIS A 276 -7.20 2.91 -7.28
N ALA A 277 -6.76 2.97 -8.54
CA ALA A 277 -7.60 3.46 -9.64
C ALA A 277 -8.79 2.51 -9.92
N LEU A 278 -8.63 1.19 -9.82
CA LEU A 278 -9.75 0.24 -9.92
C LEU A 278 -10.80 0.48 -8.85
N ARG A 279 -10.39 0.63 -7.59
CA ARG A 279 -11.29 0.99 -6.50
C ARG A 279 -11.95 2.36 -6.71
N HIS A 280 -11.23 3.35 -7.23
CA HIS A 280 -11.82 4.66 -7.56
C HIS A 280 -12.82 4.55 -8.70
N SER A 281 -12.52 3.73 -9.72
CA SER A 281 -13.44 3.45 -10.84
C SER A 281 -14.72 2.76 -10.36
N PHE A 282 -14.63 1.82 -9.41
CA PHE A 282 -15.80 1.25 -8.74
C PHE A 282 -16.72 2.34 -8.21
N ALA A 283 -16.20 3.23 -7.35
CA ALA A 283 -16.99 4.30 -6.76
C ALA A 283 -17.63 5.23 -7.82
N THR A 284 -16.82 5.64 -8.82
CA THR A 284 -17.27 6.56 -9.87
C THR A 284 -18.32 5.91 -10.77
N HIS A 285 -18.18 4.63 -11.10
CA HIS A 285 -19.14 3.94 -11.95
C HIS A 285 -20.47 3.67 -11.24
N LEU A 286 -20.44 3.35 -9.93
CA LEU A 286 -21.67 3.27 -9.15
C LEU A 286 -22.40 4.61 -9.09
N LEU A 287 -21.65 5.69 -8.83
CA LEU A 287 -22.21 7.04 -8.78
C LEU A 287 -22.80 7.47 -10.12
N ALA A 288 -22.10 7.21 -11.24
CA ALA A 288 -22.56 7.53 -12.59
C ALA A 288 -23.85 6.79 -13.00
N ARG A 289 -24.15 5.65 -12.35
CA ARG A 289 -25.38 4.87 -12.55
C ARG A 289 -26.50 5.21 -11.55
N GLY A 290 -26.38 6.32 -10.83
CA GLY A 290 -27.39 6.77 -9.90
C GLY A 290 -27.27 6.22 -8.48
N GLY A 291 -26.14 5.56 -8.14
CA GLY A 291 -25.89 5.11 -6.78
C GLY A 291 -25.78 6.28 -5.80
N ASP A 292 -26.36 6.12 -4.61
CA ASP A 292 -26.30 7.13 -3.56
C ASP A 292 -24.86 7.32 -3.06
N LEU A 293 -24.39 8.58 -3.03
CA LEU A 293 -23.04 8.93 -2.62
C LEU A 293 -22.70 8.46 -1.19
N ARG A 294 -23.69 8.53 -0.28
CA ARG A 294 -23.51 8.14 1.11
C ARG A 294 -23.35 6.62 1.22
N ALA A 295 -24.20 5.85 0.54
CA ALA A 295 -24.11 4.42 0.45
C ALA A 295 -22.75 3.96 -0.12
N ILE A 296 -22.27 4.62 -1.18
CA ILE A 296 -20.95 4.35 -1.78
C ILE A 296 -19.82 4.68 -0.81
N GLN A 297 -19.88 5.77 -0.05
CA GLN A 297 -18.88 6.12 0.96
C GLN A 297 -18.82 5.09 2.09
N GLU A 298 -19.97 4.58 2.51
CA GLU A 298 -20.09 3.52 3.51
C GLU A 298 -19.48 2.21 3.00
N LEU A 299 -19.82 1.77 1.80
CA LEU A 299 -19.21 0.60 1.13
C LEU A 299 -17.68 0.70 1.08
N LEU A 300 -17.17 1.89 0.80
CA LEU A 300 -15.76 2.15 0.74
C LEU A 300 -15.07 2.25 2.12
N GLY A 301 -15.82 2.41 3.20
CA GLY A 301 -15.26 2.59 4.55
C GLY A 301 -14.44 3.88 4.64
N HIS A 302 -15.01 5.01 4.22
CA HIS A 302 -14.43 6.33 4.41
C HIS A 302 -14.64 6.80 5.85
N SER A 303 -13.57 6.99 6.59
CA SER A 303 -13.55 7.27 8.04
C SER A 303 -13.93 8.72 8.42
N SER A 304 -14.42 9.55 7.52
CA SER A 304 -14.63 10.98 7.79
C SER A 304 -16.01 11.36 8.34
N LEU A 305 -16.90 10.40 8.55
CA LEU A 305 -18.13 10.62 9.32
C LEU A 305 -18.06 9.76 10.58
N SER A 306 -17.90 10.45 11.72
CA SER A 306 -17.93 9.87 13.06
C SER A 306 -19.25 9.16 13.28
N THR A 307 -19.19 7.90 13.56
CA THR A 307 -19.97 7.15 14.55
C THR A 307 -19.89 5.68 14.21
N THR A 308 -19.71 4.86 15.21
CA THR A 308 -19.89 3.43 15.19
C THR A 308 -21.39 3.15 14.91
N GLN A 309 -21.79 3.18 13.63
CA GLN A 309 -23.08 2.64 13.26
C GLN A 309 -22.93 1.12 13.19
N ILE A 310 -23.59 0.45 14.10
CA ILE A 310 -23.89 -0.98 14.03
C ILE A 310 -24.82 -1.10 12.80
N TYR A 311 -24.33 -1.70 11.72
CA TYR A 311 -25.17 -1.99 10.56
C TYR A 311 -26.29 -2.92 10.98
N THR A 312 -27.52 -2.51 10.80
CA THR A 312 -28.67 -3.40 10.90
C THR A 312 -28.77 -4.23 9.62
N GLU A 313 -29.40 -5.39 9.69
CA GLU A 313 -29.65 -6.23 8.50
C GLU A 313 -30.37 -5.46 7.39
N VAL A 314 -31.24 -4.52 7.75
CA VAL A 314 -31.99 -3.64 6.82
C VAL A 314 -31.05 -2.70 6.07
N ASP A 315 -30.07 -2.12 6.71
CA ASP A 315 -29.08 -1.23 6.05
C ASP A 315 -28.21 -2.01 5.06
N THR A 316 -27.84 -3.24 5.41
CA THR A 316 -27.05 -4.13 4.56
C THR A 316 -27.83 -4.56 3.31
N ALA A 317 -29.10 -4.93 3.44
CA ALA A 317 -29.96 -5.31 2.32
C ALA A 317 -30.11 -4.16 1.32
N ARG A 318 -30.33 -2.93 1.81
CA ARG A 318 -30.43 -1.73 0.97
C ARG A 318 -29.11 -1.43 0.23
N LEU A 319 -27.96 -1.59 0.88
CA LEU A 319 -26.66 -1.41 0.24
C LEU A 319 -26.42 -2.43 -0.87
N ILE A 320 -26.80 -3.68 -0.64
CA ILE A 320 -26.72 -4.76 -1.64
C ILE A 320 -27.63 -4.46 -2.83
N GLU A 321 -28.85 -3.99 -2.59
CA GLU A 321 -29.79 -3.61 -3.66
C GLU A 321 -29.25 -2.47 -4.52
N VAL A 322 -28.81 -1.37 -3.91
CA VAL A 322 -28.16 -0.25 -4.63
C VAL A 322 -26.97 -0.76 -5.43
N TYR A 323 -26.15 -1.60 -4.85
CA TYR A 323 -24.98 -2.18 -5.49
C TYR A 323 -25.34 -3.04 -6.70
N ARG A 324 -26.31 -3.95 -6.58
CA ARG A 324 -26.77 -4.82 -7.68
C ARG A 324 -27.33 -4.00 -8.83
N ASN A 325 -28.11 -2.97 -8.53
CA ASN A 325 -28.77 -2.15 -9.55
C ASN A 325 -27.81 -1.19 -10.28
N THR A 326 -26.67 -0.84 -9.66
CA THR A 326 -25.78 0.20 -10.19
C THR A 326 -24.41 -0.30 -10.61
N HIS A 327 -24.00 -1.51 -10.26
CA HIS A 327 -22.66 -2.01 -10.63
C HIS A 327 -22.57 -2.46 -12.09
N PRO A 328 -21.54 -2.02 -12.88
CA PRO A 328 -21.41 -2.34 -14.32
C PRO A 328 -21.27 -3.85 -14.65
N ARG A 329 -21.05 -4.69 -13.66
CA ARG A 329 -20.92 -6.16 -13.79
C ARG A 329 -22.10 -6.93 -13.18
N ALA A 330 -23.06 -6.23 -12.58
CA ALA A 330 -24.26 -6.86 -12.06
C ALA A 330 -25.17 -7.36 -13.17
#